data_c0e58b9a9900ca0e4e4c95ecd0041c47
#
_entry.id   c0e58b9a9900ca0e4e4c95ecd0041c47
#
_cell.length_a   1.000
_cell.length_b   1.000
_cell.length_c   1.000
_cell.angle_alpha   90.00
_cell.angle_beta   90.00
_cell.angle_gamma   90.00
#
_symmetry.space_group_name_H-M   'P 1'
#
loop_
_entity.id
_entity.type
_entity.pdbx_description
1 polymer ?
#
loop_
_entity_poly.entity_id
_entity_poly.type
_entity_poly.pdbx_seq_one_letter_code
_entity_poly.pdbx_strand_id
1 'polypeptide(L)'
;MKQIIIARKDLGMSVGKISAQISHASMAFLSTMIRESTVVQRIHYYPARSIGPDGNPCPQMYKRTDLSLMALDAFDAGKDGFYARPVDLENPYGPLEPCEPDYEYICEMQIDKNLYENWLGGIFTKVVCEAKNYNAIMKAVRIAEELGLQEGKDFFLIKDCCLTELTPEEYDENGVGRTLTCIGFRPLPREIADKISKKFQLYK
;
A
#
# COMPACT_ATOMS: atom_id res chain seq x y z
N MET A 1 -17.59 -12.20 6.04
CA MET A 1 -16.18 -12.45 5.65
C MET A 1 -15.25 -12.29 6.85
N LYS A 2 -14.06 -12.88 6.82
CA LYS A 2 -13.00 -12.64 7.81
C LYS A 2 -11.60 -12.77 7.20
N GLN A 3 -10.66 -11.98 7.69
CA GLN A 3 -9.25 -12.04 7.34
C GLN A 3 -8.52 -12.97 8.31
N ILE A 4 -7.70 -13.87 7.80
CA ILE A 4 -6.85 -14.77 8.58
C ILE A 4 -5.40 -14.34 8.43
N ILE A 5 -4.69 -14.31 9.54
CA ILE A 5 -3.25 -14.10 9.60
C ILE A 5 -2.66 -15.23 10.43
N ILE A 6 -1.61 -15.87 9.95
CA ILE A 6 -0.93 -16.93 10.68
C ILE A 6 0.53 -16.52 10.85
N ALA A 7 0.97 -16.37 12.10
CA ALA A 7 2.30 -15.86 12.43
C ALA A 7 3.15 -16.94 13.12
N ARG A 8 4.44 -16.95 12.83
CA ARG A 8 5.41 -17.89 13.43
C ARG A 8 5.68 -17.51 14.89
N LYS A 9 5.63 -18.52 15.75
CA LYS A 9 5.89 -18.38 17.18
C LYS A 9 7.33 -18.75 17.57
N ASP A 10 7.93 -19.64 16.81
CA ASP A 10 9.31 -20.13 17.05
C ASP A 10 10.38 -19.05 16.90
N LEU A 11 10.07 -17.96 16.19
CA LEU A 11 11.00 -16.85 16.00
C LEU A 11 11.25 -16.00 17.26
N GLY A 12 10.43 -16.17 18.30
CA GLY A 12 10.61 -15.45 19.57
C GLY A 12 10.56 -13.92 19.43
N MET A 13 9.85 -13.42 18.41
CA MET A 13 9.74 -11.98 18.15
C MET A 13 9.21 -11.22 19.36
N SER A 14 9.75 -10.03 19.64
CA SER A 14 9.18 -9.12 20.62
C SER A 14 7.74 -8.74 20.25
N VAL A 15 6.98 -8.26 21.22
CA VAL A 15 5.58 -7.83 21.01
C VAL A 15 5.51 -6.75 19.91
N GLY A 16 6.46 -5.81 19.89
CA GLY A 16 6.53 -4.79 18.86
C GLY A 16 6.77 -5.38 17.47
N LYS A 17 7.73 -6.30 17.37
CA LYS A 17 8.09 -6.95 16.11
C LYS A 17 6.95 -7.80 15.56
N ILE A 18 6.35 -8.66 16.36
CA ILE A 18 5.22 -9.49 15.92
C ILE A 18 4.02 -8.65 15.50
N SER A 19 3.74 -7.55 16.22
CA SER A 19 2.66 -6.62 15.87
C SER A 19 2.91 -5.97 14.51
N ALA A 20 4.13 -5.56 14.22
CA ALA A 20 4.50 -5.02 12.91
C ALA A 20 4.31 -6.06 11.80
N GLN A 21 4.77 -7.30 12.00
CA GLN A 21 4.62 -8.38 11.00
C GLN A 21 3.15 -8.73 10.74
N ILE A 22 2.32 -8.79 11.78
CA ILE A 22 0.87 -8.99 11.65
C ILE A 22 0.23 -7.82 10.89
N SER A 23 0.67 -6.59 11.15
CA SER A 23 0.18 -5.41 10.43
C SER A 23 0.54 -5.46 8.95
N HIS A 24 1.77 -5.84 8.59
CA HIS A 24 2.17 -6.08 7.20
C HIS A 24 1.28 -7.15 6.55
N ALA A 25 1.08 -8.27 7.21
CA ALA A 25 0.23 -9.35 6.71
C ALA A 25 -1.24 -8.91 6.52
N SER A 26 -1.74 -8.08 7.43
CA SER A 26 -3.09 -7.52 7.36
C SER A 26 -3.28 -6.57 6.17
N MET A 27 -2.27 -5.77 5.87
CA MET A 27 -2.34 -4.73 4.84
C MET A 27 -1.91 -5.22 3.45
N ALA A 28 -1.26 -6.38 3.35
CA ALA A 28 -0.64 -6.84 2.11
C ALA A 28 -1.60 -6.84 0.91
N PHE A 29 -2.82 -7.36 1.07
CA PHE A 29 -3.78 -7.39 -0.03
C PHE A 29 -4.23 -5.97 -0.45
N LEU A 30 -4.48 -5.07 0.51
CA LEU A 30 -4.87 -3.68 0.20
C LEU A 30 -3.72 -2.93 -0.48
N SER A 31 -2.50 -3.08 0.02
CA SER A 31 -1.34 -2.44 -0.59
C SER A 31 -1.05 -2.96 -2.01
N THR A 32 -1.35 -4.23 -2.28
CA THR A 32 -1.27 -4.79 -3.63
C THR A 32 -2.37 -4.21 -4.52
N MET A 33 -3.61 -4.18 -4.06
CA MET A 33 -4.71 -3.54 -4.79
C MET A 33 -4.43 -2.08 -5.13
N ILE A 34 -3.84 -1.32 -4.19
CA ILE A 34 -3.45 0.08 -4.44
C ILE A 34 -2.36 0.16 -5.49
N ARG A 35 -1.32 -0.68 -5.42
CA ARG A 35 -0.23 -0.70 -6.40
C ARG A 35 -0.68 -1.11 -7.80
N GLU A 36 -1.67 -1.98 -7.90
CA GLU A 36 -2.25 -2.43 -9.17
C GLU A 36 -3.37 -1.48 -9.68
N SER A 37 -3.77 -0.50 -8.86
CA SER A 37 -4.80 0.46 -9.23
C SER A 37 -4.29 1.50 -10.23
N THR A 38 -5.23 2.13 -10.93
CA THR A 38 -4.91 3.30 -11.75
C THR A 38 -4.55 4.47 -10.83
N VAL A 39 -3.33 4.95 -10.94
CA VAL A 39 -2.86 6.12 -10.20
C VAL A 39 -2.97 7.34 -11.10
N VAL A 40 -3.74 8.31 -10.66
CA VAL A 40 -3.82 9.63 -11.28
C VAL A 40 -2.97 10.57 -10.45
N GLN A 41 -1.92 11.09 -11.05
CA GLN A 41 -1.12 12.15 -10.47
C GLN A 41 -1.75 13.50 -10.82
N ARG A 42 -2.01 14.32 -9.82
CA ARG A 42 -2.36 15.73 -10.00
C ARG A 42 -1.17 16.57 -9.62
N ILE A 43 -0.92 17.60 -10.41
CA ILE A 43 0.13 18.57 -10.15
C ILE A 43 -0.57 19.86 -9.74
N HIS A 44 -0.21 20.34 -8.56
CA HIS A 44 -0.67 21.63 -8.08
C HIS A 44 0.41 22.66 -8.36
N TYR A 45 0.03 23.77 -8.94
CA TYR A 45 0.88 24.93 -9.04
C TYR A 45 0.08 26.24 -8.94
N TYR A 46 0.74 27.25 -8.51
CA TYR A 46 0.17 28.55 -8.17
C TYR A 46 0.54 29.57 -9.27
N PRO A 47 -0.26 29.71 -10.33
CA PRO A 47 -0.01 30.78 -11.28
C PRO A 47 -0.26 32.13 -10.63
N ALA A 48 0.64 33.06 -10.84
CA ALA A 48 0.64 34.39 -10.24
C ALA A 48 -0.65 35.23 -10.42
N ARG A 49 -1.59 34.73 -11.22
CA ARG A 49 -2.84 35.45 -11.55
C ARG A 49 -4.09 34.92 -10.84
N SER A 50 -3.99 33.85 -10.09
CA SER A 50 -5.16 33.27 -9.42
C SER A 50 -5.08 33.56 -7.94
N ILE A 51 -5.54 34.71 -7.53
CA ILE A 51 -5.74 35.02 -6.11
C ILE A 51 -7.19 34.70 -5.78
N GLY A 52 -7.41 33.84 -4.78
CA GLY A 52 -8.71 33.50 -4.28
C GLY A 52 -9.41 34.65 -3.57
N PRO A 53 -10.71 34.50 -3.25
CA PRO A 53 -11.48 35.50 -2.51
C PRO A 53 -10.90 35.83 -1.14
N ASP A 54 -10.06 34.97 -0.59
CA ASP A 54 -9.36 35.07 0.67
C ASP A 54 -8.01 35.81 0.55
N GLY A 55 -7.64 36.29 -0.63
CA GLY A 55 -6.37 36.95 -0.90
C GLY A 55 -5.17 36.00 -1.04
N ASN A 56 -5.40 34.69 -0.98
CA ASN A 56 -4.35 33.70 -1.14
C ASN A 56 -4.24 33.22 -2.60
N PRO A 57 -3.06 32.75 -3.07
CA PRO A 57 -2.92 32.13 -4.37
C PRO A 57 -3.84 30.92 -4.49
N CYS A 58 -4.65 30.86 -5.55
CA CYS A 58 -5.44 29.68 -5.85
C CYS A 58 -4.58 28.66 -6.59
N PRO A 59 -4.45 27.44 -6.09
CA PRO A 59 -3.79 26.38 -6.83
C PRO A 59 -4.62 26.00 -8.06
N GLN A 60 -3.98 25.93 -9.22
CA GLN A 60 -4.60 25.27 -10.37
C GLN A 60 -4.25 23.79 -10.32
N MET A 61 -5.28 22.96 -10.37
CA MET A 61 -5.14 21.51 -10.37
C MET A 61 -5.25 20.98 -11.79
N TYR A 62 -4.26 20.21 -12.21
CA TYR A 62 -4.28 19.53 -13.50
C TYR A 62 -4.24 18.02 -13.31
N LYS A 63 -5.19 17.34 -13.92
CA LYS A 63 -5.20 15.88 -13.96
C LYS A 63 -4.18 15.43 -15.00
N ARG A 64 -3.11 14.78 -14.57
CA ARG A 64 -2.11 14.22 -15.47
C ARG A 64 -2.57 12.84 -15.92
N THR A 65 -3.14 12.78 -17.09
CA THR A 65 -3.46 11.53 -17.79
C THR A 65 -2.40 11.16 -18.80
N ASP A 66 -1.61 12.13 -19.26
CA ASP A 66 -0.51 11.95 -20.19
C ASP A 66 0.57 13.02 -19.93
N LEU A 67 1.82 12.57 -19.89
CA LEU A 67 2.98 13.42 -19.59
C LEU A 67 3.22 14.53 -20.59
N SER A 68 2.78 14.34 -21.85
CA SER A 68 3.15 15.23 -22.95
C SER A 68 2.26 16.46 -23.07
N LEU A 69 1.03 16.42 -22.64
CA LEU A 69 0.05 17.46 -22.94
C LEU A 69 -0.05 18.56 -21.89
N MET A 70 0.32 18.32 -20.66
CA MET A 70 0.00 19.23 -19.55
C MET A 70 1.11 20.20 -19.18
N ALA A 71 2.35 19.80 -19.34
CA ALA A 71 3.47 20.66 -19.02
C ALA A 71 3.64 21.81 -20.00
N LEU A 72 3.17 21.62 -21.24
CA LEU A 72 3.40 22.55 -22.33
C LEU A 72 2.41 23.71 -22.36
N ASP A 73 1.14 23.47 -22.02
CA ASP A 73 0.12 24.51 -22.13
C ASP A 73 0.07 25.46 -20.92
N ALA A 74 0.59 25.02 -19.79
CA ALA A 74 0.51 25.79 -18.56
C ALA A 74 1.78 26.56 -18.22
N PHE A 75 2.91 26.07 -18.68
CA PHE A 75 4.21 26.69 -18.47
C PHE A 75 4.98 26.65 -19.76
N ASP A 76 5.52 27.77 -20.16
CA ASP A 76 6.60 27.85 -21.12
C ASP A 76 7.87 27.26 -20.46
N ALA A 77 7.70 26.03 -19.96
CA ALA A 77 8.72 25.31 -19.26
C ALA A 77 9.71 24.78 -20.29
N GLY A 78 10.91 25.21 -20.20
CA GLY A 78 12.02 24.52 -20.85
C GLY A 78 11.92 23.01 -20.54
N LYS A 79 12.41 22.17 -21.41
CA LYS A 79 12.20 20.71 -21.46
C LYS A 79 12.41 19.91 -20.18
N ASP A 80 12.97 20.49 -19.11
CA ASP A 80 13.49 19.79 -17.94
C ASP A 80 13.00 20.31 -16.59
N GLY A 81 11.92 21.10 -16.51
CA GLY A 81 11.48 21.63 -15.22
C GLY A 81 10.09 22.27 -15.20
N PHE A 82 9.56 22.44 -14.01
CA PHE A 82 8.36 23.23 -13.76
C PHE A 82 8.79 24.64 -13.35
N TYR A 83 8.07 25.65 -13.85
CA TYR A 83 8.32 27.03 -13.57
C TYR A 83 7.03 27.69 -13.10
N ALA A 84 7.10 28.48 -12.05
CA ALA A 84 6.01 29.31 -11.60
C ALA A 84 6.50 30.76 -11.52
N ARG A 85 5.57 31.70 -11.59
CA ARG A 85 5.90 33.08 -11.23
C ARG A 85 5.90 33.20 -9.73
N PRO A 86 6.92 33.83 -9.13
CA PRO A 86 6.86 34.20 -7.73
C PRO A 86 5.60 35.02 -7.45
N VAL A 87 4.99 34.81 -6.30
CA VAL A 87 3.87 35.65 -5.84
C VAL A 87 4.43 37.01 -5.42
N ASP A 88 4.67 37.86 -6.39
CA ASP A 88 4.99 39.25 -6.19
C ASP A 88 3.75 40.08 -6.50
N LEU A 89 3.11 40.59 -5.46
CA LEU A 89 1.91 41.42 -5.56
C LEU A 89 2.16 42.75 -6.27
N GLU A 90 3.41 43.24 -6.25
CA GLU A 90 3.81 44.48 -6.92
C GLU A 90 4.13 44.24 -8.41
N ASN A 91 4.57 43.02 -8.76
CA ASN A 91 4.87 42.66 -10.15
C ASN A 91 4.31 41.25 -10.51
N PRO A 92 3.02 41.13 -10.67
CA PRO A 92 2.38 39.82 -11.00
C PRO A 92 2.77 39.26 -12.38
N TYR A 93 3.53 40.00 -13.17
CA TYR A 93 4.04 39.62 -14.47
C TYR A 93 5.54 39.35 -14.50
N GLY A 94 6.17 39.21 -13.33
CA GLY A 94 7.58 38.87 -13.20
C GLY A 94 8.01 37.62 -13.97
N PRO A 95 9.32 37.38 -14.08
CA PRO A 95 9.83 36.21 -14.79
C PRO A 95 9.33 34.91 -14.12
N LEU A 96 9.28 33.84 -14.93
CA LEU A 96 9.03 32.50 -14.40
C LEU A 96 10.29 32.01 -13.67
N GLU A 97 10.12 31.47 -12.49
CA GLU A 97 11.21 30.85 -11.74
C GLU A 97 10.99 29.34 -11.61
N PRO A 98 12.06 28.53 -11.55
CA PRO A 98 11.93 27.12 -11.28
C PRO A 98 11.18 26.88 -9.96
N CYS A 99 10.19 25.99 -9.96
CA CYS A 99 9.48 25.62 -8.77
C CYS A 99 9.35 24.09 -8.69
N GLU A 100 9.33 23.56 -7.48
CA GLU A 100 8.96 22.19 -7.25
C GLU A 100 7.43 22.08 -7.22
N PRO A 101 6.83 21.24 -8.04
CA PRO A 101 5.39 21.06 -8.04
C PRO A 101 4.95 20.24 -6.83
N ASP A 102 3.84 20.62 -6.22
CA ASP A 102 3.13 19.75 -5.30
C ASP A 102 2.40 18.65 -6.06
N TYR A 103 2.56 17.41 -5.60
CA TYR A 103 1.94 16.24 -6.21
C TYR A 103 0.86 15.67 -5.32
N GLU A 104 -0.32 15.45 -5.88
CA GLU A 104 -1.37 14.64 -5.28
C GLU A 104 -1.54 13.35 -6.08
N TYR A 105 -1.58 12.22 -5.38
CA TYR A 105 -1.83 10.92 -5.98
C TYR A 105 -3.23 10.44 -5.63
N ILE A 106 -4.03 10.19 -6.65
CA ILE A 106 -5.37 9.62 -6.50
C ILE A 106 -5.34 8.20 -7.05
N CYS A 107 -5.60 7.23 -6.17
CA CYS A 107 -5.68 5.83 -6.56
C CYS A 107 -7.15 5.46 -6.83
N GLU A 108 -7.46 5.11 -8.08
CA GLU A 108 -8.77 4.59 -8.47
C GLU A 108 -8.71 3.07 -8.48
N MET A 109 -9.12 2.44 -7.38
CA MET A 109 -9.16 0.99 -7.27
C MET A 109 -10.59 0.45 -7.39
N GLN A 110 -10.74 -0.69 -8.02
CA GLN A 110 -12.00 -1.42 -8.05
C GLN A 110 -12.07 -2.36 -6.84
N ILE A 111 -13.11 -2.21 -6.04
CA ILE A 111 -13.37 -3.07 -4.88
C ILE A 111 -14.61 -3.91 -5.18
N ASP A 112 -14.49 -5.21 -4.99
CA ASP A 112 -15.62 -6.13 -5.08
C ASP A 112 -16.71 -5.74 -4.08
N LYS A 113 -17.98 -5.73 -4.53
CA LYS A 113 -19.12 -5.35 -3.72
C LYS A 113 -19.21 -6.13 -2.41
N ASN A 114 -18.99 -7.44 -2.47
CA ASN A 114 -19.06 -8.31 -1.31
C ASN A 114 -17.92 -8.01 -0.30
N LEU A 115 -16.71 -7.73 -0.79
CA LEU A 115 -15.59 -7.28 0.05
C LEU A 115 -15.92 -5.95 0.75
N TYR A 116 -16.49 -5.00 0.01
CA TYR A 116 -16.87 -3.70 0.56
C TYR A 116 -17.97 -3.83 1.62
N GLU A 117 -19.13 -4.42 1.28
CA GLU A 117 -20.28 -4.48 2.16
C GLU A 117 -20.10 -5.41 3.36
N ASN A 118 -19.50 -6.60 3.15
CA ASN A 118 -19.45 -7.64 4.16
C ASN A 118 -18.14 -7.66 4.98
N TRP A 119 -17.17 -6.82 4.64
CA TRP A 119 -15.94 -6.73 5.43
C TRP A 119 -15.54 -5.29 5.71
N LEU A 120 -15.24 -4.45 4.71
CA LEU A 120 -14.83 -3.05 4.92
C LEU A 120 -15.92 -2.22 5.61
N GLY A 121 -17.15 -2.28 5.11
CA GLY A 121 -18.32 -1.62 5.68
C GLY A 121 -19.00 -2.40 6.82
N GLY A 122 -18.51 -3.61 7.13
CA GLY A 122 -19.06 -4.49 8.17
C GLY A 122 -18.22 -4.52 9.44
N ILE A 123 -18.11 -5.72 10.04
CA ILE A 123 -17.43 -5.92 11.35
C ILE A 123 -15.89 -5.86 11.22
N PHE A 124 -15.35 -5.93 10.04
CA PHE A 124 -13.90 -5.90 9.78
C PHE A 124 -13.10 -6.99 10.53
N THR A 125 -13.69 -8.19 10.63
CA THR A 125 -13.15 -9.27 11.45
C THR A 125 -11.78 -9.74 10.99
N LYS A 126 -10.82 -9.80 11.92
CA LYS A 126 -9.49 -10.38 11.73
C LYS A 126 -9.25 -11.45 12.78
N VAL A 127 -8.58 -12.52 12.38
CA VAL A 127 -8.20 -13.63 13.26
C VAL A 127 -6.71 -13.89 13.10
N VAL A 128 -5.98 -13.83 14.20
CA VAL A 128 -4.56 -14.14 14.22
C VAL A 128 -4.35 -15.51 14.85
N CYS A 129 -3.71 -16.39 14.10
CA CYS A 129 -3.34 -17.73 14.51
C CYS A 129 -1.83 -17.88 14.65
N GLU A 130 -1.38 -18.86 15.47
CA GLU A 130 0.02 -19.19 15.58
C GLU A 130 0.43 -20.37 14.70
N ALA A 131 1.59 -20.26 14.08
CA ALA A 131 2.31 -21.35 13.45
C ALA A 131 3.50 -21.72 14.32
N LYS A 132 3.68 -23.00 14.61
CA LYS A 132 4.77 -23.50 15.45
C LYS A 132 6.16 -23.24 14.84
N ASN A 133 6.26 -23.21 13.51
CA ASN A 133 7.50 -23.05 12.77
C ASN A 133 7.21 -22.81 11.27
N TYR A 134 8.28 -22.67 10.48
CA TYR A 134 8.24 -22.52 9.03
C TYR A 134 7.33 -23.57 8.34
N ASN A 135 7.48 -24.86 8.68
CA ASN A 135 6.70 -25.93 8.05
C ASN A 135 5.19 -25.78 8.33
N ALA A 136 4.82 -25.19 9.46
CA ALA A 136 3.42 -24.89 9.76
C ALA A 136 2.87 -23.76 8.87
N ILE A 137 3.66 -22.74 8.54
CA ILE A 137 3.28 -21.74 7.51
C ILE A 137 3.11 -22.42 6.15
N MET A 138 4.06 -23.24 5.73
CA MET A 138 3.97 -23.95 4.45
C MET A 138 2.81 -24.93 4.39
N LYS A 139 2.35 -25.44 5.54
CA LYS A 139 1.08 -26.18 5.61
C LYS A 139 -0.12 -25.28 5.30
N ALA A 140 -0.11 -24.02 5.79
CA ALA A 140 -1.17 -23.07 5.47
C ALA A 140 -1.19 -22.74 3.97
N VAL A 141 -0.02 -22.59 3.35
CA VAL A 141 0.13 -22.40 1.90
C VAL A 141 -0.52 -23.56 1.14
N ARG A 142 -0.14 -24.81 1.45
CA ARG A 142 -0.74 -25.98 0.77
C ARG A 142 -2.27 -26.04 0.93
N ILE A 143 -2.79 -25.78 2.11
CA ILE A 143 -4.24 -25.72 2.33
C ILE A 143 -4.88 -24.62 1.46
N ALA A 144 -4.24 -23.46 1.33
CA ALA A 144 -4.72 -22.37 0.49
C ALA A 144 -4.76 -22.78 -0.98
N GLU A 145 -3.69 -23.37 -1.48
CA GLU A 145 -3.58 -23.88 -2.86
C GLU A 145 -4.60 -24.97 -3.16
N GLU A 146 -4.82 -25.92 -2.24
CA GLU A 146 -5.85 -26.95 -2.33
C GLU A 146 -7.28 -26.37 -2.40
N LEU A 147 -7.47 -25.16 -1.83
CA LEU A 147 -8.72 -24.41 -1.91
C LEU A 147 -8.81 -23.50 -3.14
N GLY A 148 -7.81 -23.56 -4.03
CA GLY A 148 -7.75 -22.75 -5.26
C GLY A 148 -7.32 -21.30 -5.03
N LEU A 149 -6.78 -20.97 -3.85
CA LEU A 149 -6.26 -19.64 -3.54
C LEU A 149 -4.85 -19.46 -4.11
N GLN A 150 -4.53 -18.24 -4.54
CA GLN A 150 -3.28 -17.90 -5.22
C GLN A 150 -2.42 -16.94 -4.39
N GLU A 151 -1.11 -17.22 -4.34
CA GLU A 151 -0.14 -16.29 -3.76
C GLU A 151 -0.11 -14.97 -4.55
N GLY A 152 0.08 -13.87 -3.84
CA GLY A 152 0.08 -12.52 -4.41
C GLY A 152 -1.32 -11.94 -4.69
N LYS A 153 -2.36 -12.76 -4.64
CA LYS A 153 -3.75 -12.36 -4.89
C LYS A 153 -4.66 -12.62 -3.68
N ASP A 154 -4.66 -13.85 -3.20
CA ASP A 154 -5.55 -14.30 -2.14
C ASP A 154 -4.82 -14.46 -0.81
N PHE A 155 -3.52 -14.74 -0.86
CA PHE A 155 -2.65 -14.78 0.31
C PHE A 155 -1.25 -14.24 -0.01
N PHE A 156 -0.54 -13.80 1.03
CA PHE A 156 0.73 -13.09 0.94
C PHE A 156 1.70 -13.63 1.99
N LEU A 157 2.89 -13.98 1.57
CA LEU A 157 3.98 -14.38 2.46
C LEU A 157 4.77 -13.14 2.89
N ILE A 158 4.83 -12.91 4.20
CA ILE A 158 5.52 -11.76 4.76
C ILE A 158 6.92 -12.18 5.20
N LYS A 159 7.92 -11.69 4.49
CA LYS A 159 9.33 -11.91 4.77
C LYS A 159 9.95 -10.65 5.35
N ASP A 160 10.50 -10.78 6.56
CA ASP A 160 11.25 -9.70 7.23
C ASP A 160 12.64 -9.54 6.64
N CYS A 161 13.15 -8.30 6.58
CA CYS A 161 14.49 -7.99 6.08
C CYS A 161 15.61 -8.25 7.11
N CYS A 162 15.30 -8.75 8.30
CA CYS A 162 16.23 -9.12 9.35
C CYS A 162 17.22 -8.00 9.78
N LEU A 163 16.75 -6.75 9.77
CA LEU A 163 17.59 -5.61 10.15
C LEU A 163 17.66 -5.38 11.66
N THR A 164 16.82 -6.06 12.44
CA THR A 164 16.71 -5.82 13.89
C THR A 164 16.83 -7.11 14.70
N GLU A 165 15.72 -7.81 14.95
CA GLU A 165 15.66 -8.93 15.91
C GLU A 165 15.91 -10.30 15.28
N LEU A 166 15.63 -10.45 13.99
CA LEU A 166 15.63 -11.76 13.35
C LEU A 166 16.95 -12.07 12.65
N THR A 167 17.33 -13.33 12.68
CA THR A 167 18.42 -13.86 11.87
C THR A 167 17.88 -14.32 10.52
N PRO A 168 18.55 -14.00 9.39
CA PRO A 168 18.13 -14.44 8.07
C PRO A 168 18.10 -15.98 7.96
N GLU A 169 17.00 -16.51 7.41
CA GLU A 169 16.89 -17.92 7.03
C GLU A 169 17.23 -18.14 5.56
N GLU A 170 17.15 -17.09 4.75
CA GLU A 170 17.50 -17.09 3.33
C GLU A 170 18.02 -15.69 2.92
N TYR A 171 18.60 -15.60 1.73
CA TYR A 171 19.02 -14.33 1.13
C TYR A 171 18.34 -14.17 -0.23
N ASP A 172 17.84 -12.98 -0.52
CA ASP A 172 17.26 -12.67 -1.82
C ASP A 172 18.35 -12.41 -2.89
N GLU A 173 17.93 -12.18 -4.13
CA GLU A 173 18.82 -11.93 -5.28
C GLU A 173 19.75 -10.71 -5.09
N ASN A 174 19.43 -9.79 -4.21
CA ASN A 174 20.22 -8.62 -3.87
C ASN A 174 21.11 -8.85 -2.63
N GLY A 175 21.14 -10.08 -2.10
CA GLY A 175 21.90 -10.42 -0.90
C GLY A 175 21.28 -9.90 0.41
N VAL A 176 20.03 -9.46 0.39
CA VAL A 176 19.32 -9.03 1.60
C VAL A 176 18.77 -10.25 2.33
N GLY A 177 19.08 -10.35 3.61
CA GLY A 177 18.58 -11.43 4.47
C GLY A 177 17.05 -11.39 4.59
N ARG A 178 16.43 -12.58 4.56
CA ARG A 178 14.97 -12.74 4.64
C ARG A 178 14.59 -13.85 5.61
N THR A 179 13.52 -13.64 6.35
CA THR A 179 12.92 -14.66 7.21
C THR A 179 11.40 -14.59 7.07
N LEU A 180 10.79 -15.71 6.68
CA LEU A 180 9.33 -15.82 6.58
C LEU A 180 8.72 -15.76 7.98
N THR A 181 7.92 -14.74 8.26
CA THR A 181 7.33 -14.47 9.59
C THR A 181 5.84 -14.77 9.67
N CYS A 182 5.09 -14.40 8.64
CA CYS A 182 3.64 -14.51 8.61
C CYS A 182 3.14 -14.92 7.22
N ILE A 183 1.94 -15.49 7.18
CA ILE A 183 1.08 -15.52 6.00
C ILE A 183 -0.17 -14.72 6.29
N GLY A 184 -0.52 -13.76 5.43
CA GLY A 184 -1.74 -12.98 5.49
C GLY A 184 -2.67 -13.33 4.34
N PHE A 185 -3.94 -13.53 4.63
CA PHE A 185 -4.97 -13.75 3.62
C PHE A 185 -5.73 -12.46 3.36
N ARG A 186 -6.25 -12.27 2.15
CA ARG A 186 -7.31 -11.28 1.96
C ARG A 186 -8.55 -11.70 2.75
N PRO A 187 -9.53 -10.82 2.96
CA PRO A 187 -10.79 -11.24 3.55
C PRO A 187 -11.48 -12.31 2.71
N LEU A 188 -11.72 -13.46 3.31
CA LEU A 188 -12.31 -14.62 2.67
C LEU A 188 -13.74 -14.87 3.19
N PRO A 189 -14.62 -15.52 2.42
CA PRO A 189 -15.86 -16.07 2.93
C PRO A 189 -15.59 -16.92 4.17
N ARG A 190 -16.50 -16.86 5.15
CA ARG A 190 -16.31 -17.52 6.45
C ARG A 190 -16.00 -19.01 6.33
N GLU A 191 -16.66 -19.69 5.42
CA GLU A 191 -16.48 -21.12 5.20
C GLU A 191 -15.06 -21.49 4.74
N ILE A 192 -14.48 -20.69 3.82
CA ILE A 192 -13.11 -20.88 3.34
C ILE A 192 -12.12 -20.53 4.45
N ALA A 193 -12.31 -19.38 5.09
CA ALA A 193 -11.48 -18.92 6.19
C ALA A 193 -11.44 -19.94 7.36
N ASP A 194 -12.57 -20.59 7.66
CA ASP A 194 -12.65 -21.63 8.70
C ASP A 194 -11.90 -22.92 8.35
N LYS A 195 -11.89 -23.32 7.09
CA LYS A 195 -11.09 -24.48 6.64
C LYS A 195 -9.60 -24.28 6.88
N ILE A 196 -9.12 -23.04 6.77
CA ILE A 196 -7.73 -22.68 7.04
C ILE A 196 -7.51 -22.53 8.55
N SER A 197 -8.23 -21.63 9.21
CA SER A 197 -7.97 -21.24 10.59
C SER A 197 -8.17 -22.37 11.62
N LYS A 198 -9.12 -23.28 11.41
CA LYS A 198 -9.35 -24.43 12.29
C LYS A 198 -8.15 -25.39 12.44
N LYS A 199 -7.16 -25.28 11.57
CA LYS A 199 -5.92 -26.09 11.61
C LYS A 199 -4.84 -25.47 12.49
N PHE A 200 -5.07 -24.24 13.00
CA PHE A 200 -4.12 -23.46 13.77
C PHE A 200 -4.78 -22.95 15.06
N GLN A 201 -3.98 -22.81 16.11
CA GLN A 201 -4.44 -22.23 17.36
C GLN A 201 -4.48 -20.71 17.27
N LEU A 202 -5.32 -20.05 18.05
CA LEU A 202 -5.25 -18.61 18.17
C LEU A 202 -3.90 -18.20 18.77
N TYR A 203 -3.34 -17.12 18.27
CA TYR A 203 -2.09 -16.58 18.77
C TYR A 203 -2.28 -16.09 20.22
N LYS A 204 -1.43 -16.56 21.13
CA LYS A 204 -1.46 -16.23 22.57
C LYS A 204 -0.12 -15.64 23.00
#